data_06cc79ae887ba201c6d4154dd43743ec
#
_entry.id   06cc79ae887ba201c6d4154dd43743ec
#
_cell.length_a   1.000
_cell.length_b   1.000
_cell.length_c   1.000
_cell.angle_alpha   90.00
_cell.angle_beta   90.00
_cell.angle_gamma   90.00
#
_symmetry.space_group_name_H-M   'P 1'
#
loop_
_entity.id
_entity.type
_entity.pdbx_description
1 polymer ?
#
loop_
_entity_poly.entity_id
_entity_poly.type
_entity_poly.pdbx_seq_one_letter_code
_entity_poly.pdbx_strand_id
1 'polypeptide(L)' 'MNSQLQKKDSTKVPEPTLRRLPWYLSNVKLLRKRGERFVSSTQISKEINIHASQIAKDLSYVNIS' A
#
# COMPACT_ATOMS: atom_id res chain seq x y z
N MET A 1 -18.73 -10.54 -19.45
CA MET A 1 -18.53 -10.14 -19.25
C MET A 1 -18.16 -9.68 -18.56
N ASN A 2 -18.28 -9.67 -18.30
CA ASN A 2 -18.05 -9.17 -17.75
C ASN A 2 -17.65 -8.45 -17.39
N SER A 3 -17.72 -8.01 -17.60
CA SER A 3 -17.36 -7.36 -17.40
C SER A 3 -17.41 -6.63 -16.67
N GLN A 4 -18.01 -6.47 -16.26
CA GLN A 4 -18.15 -5.83 -15.59
C GLN A 4 -17.60 -5.64 -14.70
N LEU A 5 -17.42 -6.00 -14.47
CA LEU A 5 -16.84 -5.95 -13.66
C LEU A 5 -15.91 -5.20 -13.56
N GLN A 6 -15.48 -4.87 -14.08
CA GLN A 6 -14.58 -4.12 -14.10
C GLN A 6 -14.83 -2.95 -13.97
N LYS A 7 -15.68 -2.63 -13.90
CA LYS A 7 -15.98 -1.55 -13.79
C LYS A 7 -15.64 -0.93 -12.77
N LYS A 8 -15.66 -1.05 -11.90
CA LYS A 8 -15.29 -0.46 -10.99
C LYS A 8 -14.06 -0.02 -11.19
N ASP A 9 -13.80 0.43 -12.02
CA ASP A 9 -12.69 0.84 -12.40
C ASP A 9 -12.13 2.01 -11.88
N SER A 10 -12.87 2.89 -11.32
CA SER A 10 -12.37 4.07 -10.67
C SER A 10 -11.49 3.69 -9.51
N THR A 11 -11.61 2.46 -9.06
CA THR A 11 -10.78 2.01 -7.97
C THR A 11 -9.70 1.07 -8.45
N LYS A 12 -9.47 1.09 -9.73
CA LYS A 12 -8.51 0.20 -10.27
C LYS A 12 -7.12 0.54 -9.79
N VAL A 13 -6.40 -0.45 -9.31
CA VAL A 13 -5.06 -0.26 -8.79
C VAL A 13 -4.04 -0.59 -9.87
N PRO A 14 -3.07 0.29 -10.11
CA PRO A 14 -2.04 0.00 -11.11
C PRO A 14 -1.27 -1.25 -10.76
N GLU A 15 -0.84 -1.95 -11.79
CA GLU A 15 -0.12 -3.20 -11.59
C GLU A 15 1.14 -3.04 -10.72
N PRO A 16 1.97 -2.02 -10.95
CA PRO A 16 3.15 -1.87 -10.10
C PRO A 16 2.79 -1.67 -8.63
N THR A 17 1.69 -0.97 -8.38
CA THR A 17 1.23 -0.77 -7.02
C THR A 17 0.82 -2.11 -6.40
N LEU A 18 0.11 -2.92 -7.17
CA LEU A 18 -0.31 -4.23 -6.68
C LEU A 18 0.88 -5.08 -6.27
N ARG A 19 1.97 -4.97 -7.02
CA ARG A 19 3.16 -5.74 -6.72
C ARG A 19 3.85 -5.27 -5.45
N ARG A 20 3.71 -4.00 -5.12
CA ARG A 20 4.36 -3.45 -3.95
C ARG A 20 3.57 -3.63 -2.67
N LEU A 21 2.24 -3.77 -2.78
CA LEU A 21 1.39 -3.84 -1.60
C LEU A 21 1.80 -4.93 -0.60
N PRO A 22 2.13 -6.14 -1.03
CA PRO A 22 2.53 -7.16 -0.08
C PRO A 22 3.76 -6.76 0.74
N TRP A 23 4.68 -6.01 0.13
CA TRP A 23 5.87 -5.55 0.82
C TRP A 23 5.51 -4.57 1.93
N TYR A 24 4.59 -3.64 1.62
CA TYR A 24 4.15 -2.69 2.62
C TYR A 24 3.44 -3.41 3.76
N LEU A 25 2.60 -4.35 3.43
CA LEU A 25 1.85 -5.06 4.44
C LEU A 25 2.77 -5.85 5.37
N SER A 26 3.76 -6.54 4.81
CA SER A 26 4.73 -7.25 5.61
C SER A 26 5.47 -6.32 6.54
N ASN A 27 5.84 -5.15 6.03
CA ASN A 27 6.57 -4.20 6.82
C ASN A 27 5.71 -3.62 7.94
N VAL A 28 4.45 -3.35 7.65
CA VAL A 28 3.53 -2.87 8.67
C VAL A 28 3.41 -3.88 9.79
N LYS A 29 3.28 -5.15 9.43
CA LYS A 29 3.17 -6.19 10.43
C LYS A 29 4.41 -6.26 11.31
N LEU A 30 5.57 -6.11 10.69
CA LEU A 30 6.82 -6.15 11.43
C LEU A 30 6.92 -4.98 12.39
N LEU A 31 6.56 -3.78 11.92
CA LEU A 31 6.62 -2.60 12.77
C LEU A 31 5.67 -2.70 13.94
N ARG A 32 4.49 -3.26 13.72
CA ARG A 32 3.53 -3.41 14.79
C ARG A 32 4.01 -4.43 15.80
N LYS A 33 4.72 -5.44 15.36
CA LYS A 33 5.29 -6.42 16.27
C LYS A 33 6.34 -5.80 17.16
N ARG A 34 7.00 -4.75 16.68
CA ARG A 34 8.01 -4.06 17.45
C ARG A 34 7.39 -3.07 18.43
N GLY A 35 6.07 -2.96 18.43
CA GLY A 35 5.39 -2.05 19.34
C GLY A 35 5.03 -0.70 18.76
N GLU A 36 5.20 -0.51 17.45
CA GLU A 36 4.85 0.76 16.83
C GLU A 36 3.34 0.86 16.78
N ARG A 37 2.80 1.95 17.30
CA ARG A 37 1.36 2.13 17.30
C ARG A 37 0.87 2.73 16.00
N PHE A 38 1.67 3.62 15.43
CA PHE A 38 1.31 4.27 14.18
C PHE A 38 2.40 4.00 13.17
N VAL A 39 1.99 3.69 11.97
CA VAL A 39 2.93 3.39 10.90
C VAL A 39 2.66 4.36 9.77
N SER A 40 3.68 5.10 9.36
CA SER A 40 3.54 6.09 8.31
C SER A 40 4.34 5.67 7.08
N SER A 41 4.04 6.33 5.96
CA SER A 41 4.80 6.09 4.73
C SER A 41 6.28 6.34 4.94
N THR A 42 6.60 7.36 5.75
CA THR A 42 7.99 7.68 6.03
C THR A 42 8.67 6.55 6.76
N GLN A 43 7.98 5.95 7.72
CA GLN A 43 8.53 4.85 8.46
C GLN A 43 8.77 3.64 7.58
N ILE A 44 7.80 3.32 6.74
CA ILE A 44 7.94 2.20 5.82
C ILE A 44 9.09 2.47 4.87
N SER A 45 9.21 3.70 4.41
CA SER A 45 10.26 4.08 3.49
C SER A 45 11.65 3.84 4.06
N LYS A 46 11.79 3.98 5.37
CA LYS A 46 13.08 3.75 6.00
C LYS A 46 13.45 2.27 6.02
N GLU A 47 12.44 1.41 6.01
CA GLU A 47 12.68 -0.02 6.09
C GLU A 47 12.88 -0.65 4.71
N ILE A 48 12.19 -0.11 3.72
CA ILE A 48 12.31 -0.64 2.37
C ILE A 48 12.71 0.50 1.45
N ASN A 49 13.35 0.15 0.36
CA ASN A 49 13.96 1.16 -0.49
C ASN A 49 12.98 1.76 -1.51
N ILE A 50 11.93 2.37 -1.01
CA ILE A 50 10.92 3.02 -1.83
C ILE A 50 10.62 4.37 -1.20
N HIS A 51 10.52 5.41 -2.03
CA HIS A 51 10.25 6.74 -1.52
C HIS A 51 8.92 6.82 -0.80
N ALA A 52 8.88 7.59 0.27
CA ALA A 52 7.67 7.75 1.06
C ALA A 52 6.50 8.27 0.22
N SER A 53 6.77 9.16 -0.73
CA SER A 53 5.71 9.69 -1.56
C SER A 53 5.10 8.61 -2.44
N GLN A 54 5.91 7.67 -2.91
CA GLN A 54 5.39 6.56 -3.70
C GLN A 54 4.55 5.63 -2.83
N ILE A 55 5.01 5.40 -1.61
CA ILE A 55 4.27 4.54 -0.67
C ILE A 55 2.92 5.17 -0.35
N ALA A 56 2.92 6.47 -0.08
CA ALA A 56 1.69 7.17 0.22
C ALA A 56 0.71 7.08 -0.94
N LYS A 57 1.22 7.24 -2.15
CA LYS A 57 0.38 7.15 -3.32
C LYS A 57 -0.18 5.74 -3.49
N ASP A 58 0.66 4.74 -3.30
CA ASP A 58 0.20 3.35 -3.41
C ASP A 58 -0.89 3.06 -2.39
N LEU A 59 -0.68 3.49 -1.16
CA LEU A 59 -1.64 3.22 -0.10
C LEU A 59 -2.95 3.95 -0.31
N SER A 60 -2.92 5.05 -1.05
CA SER A 60 -4.16 5.78 -1.32
C SER A 60 -5.14 4.95 -2.15
N TYR A 61 -4.65 3.98 -2.89
CA TYR A 61 -5.53 3.13 -3.68
C TYR A 61 -6.30 2.12 -2.84
N VAL A 62 -5.78 1.82 -1.65
CA VAL A 62 -6.42 0.83 -0.80
C VAL A 62 -6.91 1.41 0.51
N ASN A 63 -6.74 2.70 0.69
CA ASN A 63 -7.19 3.36 1.90
C ASN A 63 -8.68 3.56 1.84
N ILE A 64 -9.39 3.03 2.80
CA ILE A 64 -10.83 3.15 2.81
C ILE A 64 -11.33 3.82 4.05
N SER A 65 -10.50 4.52 4.73
CA SER A 65 -10.93 5.22 5.93
C SER A 65 -11.94 6.36 5.63
#